data_4a9af9ab36052bd7ea8bd3e95b2e6312
#
_entry.id   4a9af9ab36052bd7ea8bd3e95b2e6312
#
_cell.length_a   1.000
_cell.length_b   1.000
_cell.length_c   1.000
_cell.angle_alpha   90.00
_cell.angle_beta   90.00
_cell.angle_gamma   90.00
#
_symmetry.space_group_name_H-M   'P 1'
#
loop_
_entity.id
_entity.type
_entity.pdbx_description
1 polymer ?
#
loop_
_entity_poly.entity_id
_entity_poly.type
_entity_poly.pdbx_seq_one_letter_code
_entity_poly.pdbx_strand_id
1 'polypeptide(L)'
;MQRVRNILGKRKGKYAQPDNKTSPAIRMKHIHQLNEMAKELKTALKELIEENVSMVRTVRPEKLTRNNVVAVFDSTLTRALEMQTDVVNEQLVIVKVYFFGVAESMVKNGFVMNGQKYKFFSASAGQIRTKKFVAIREEDYERIYMKLSCGLDIPTINAAGGVNTNKYLAYQALCSSATDVWEDFNIDKSIVVDDFETTVRGLVDFIDEKDYSITRKEMDVPIPHTDGCGMVLPRLSKKNFMVRAPWIKGLLAVFPFDKFIREERRKGNKDCGFIEDIYGQMHDVLGEGIEVIFTKSQLKLWKYYKDWEEYKAYFKEHGCEACKCNEEEDFIEDARFNYQMLQTLTSITDDELRAISERTNRTLRDVSSDRETMLRIFGATKTNCHKTPFQKALLMYPEILQDPYCRETLRDLKNSLEKYGKAGRLEIDGKYLFLIPDLYAACEYWFNGVESSEGLLKNGEVYCSVYKNRKELDCLRSPHLYREHCVRTNVADEHTEAKRWFLTSGIYTSTHDHISKVLQ
;
A
#
# COMPACT_ATOMS: atom_id res chain seq x y z
N MET A 1 13.55 36.35 13.97
CA MET A 1 14.57 36.93 13.05
C MET A 1 15.04 38.34 13.49
N GLN A 2 14.16 39.30 13.78
CA GLN A 2 14.58 40.63 14.24
C GLN A 2 15.34 40.61 15.57
N ARG A 3 14.92 39.75 16.52
CA ARG A 3 15.59 39.56 17.82
C ARG A 3 17.02 39.02 17.66
N VAL A 4 17.21 38.03 16.77
CA VAL A 4 18.54 37.51 16.44
C VAL A 4 19.40 38.57 15.72
N ARG A 5 18.82 39.35 14.78
CA ARG A 5 19.50 40.48 14.12
C ARG A 5 19.92 41.55 15.14
N ASN A 6 19.08 41.83 16.14
CA ASN A 6 19.39 42.80 17.21
C ASN A 6 20.53 42.30 18.11
N ILE A 7 20.55 41.02 18.47
CA ILE A 7 21.67 40.41 19.23
C ILE A 7 22.97 40.50 18.44
N LEU A 8 22.94 40.12 17.16
CA LEU A 8 24.11 40.21 16.29
C LEU A 8 24.56 41.65 16.00
N GLY A 9 23.59 42.56 15.77
CA GLY A 9 23.86 43.97 15.47
C GLY A 9 24.45 44.76 16.63
N LYS A 10 23.96 44.56 17.88
CA LYS A 10 24.47 45.23 19.07
C LYS A 10 25.92 44.89 19.43
N ARG A 11 26.48 43.80 18.84
CA ARG A 11 27.77 43.27 19.25
C ARG A 11 28.82 43.27 18.12
N LYS A 12 28.46 43.66 16.88
CA LYS A 12 29.38 43.74 15.74
C LYS A 12 30.62 44.61 15.97
N GLY A 13 30.57 45.58 16.86
CA GLY A 13 31.70 46.46 17.18
C GLY A 13 32.55 46.03 18.40
N LYS A 14 32.12 44.99 19.14
CA LYS A 14 32.79 44.60 20.41
C LYS A 14 33.69 43.37 20.30
N TYR A 15 33.65 42.64 19.16
CA TYR A 15 34.38 41.36 19.01
C TYR A 15 35.15 41.35 17.70
N ALA A 16 36.20 42.16 17.62
CA ALA A 16 37.23 41.93 16.60
C ALA A 16 37.96 40.63 16.94
N GLN A 17 38.33 39.83 15.93
CA GLN A 17 39.13 38.62 16.17
C GLN A 17 40.44 39.02 16.86
N PRO A 18 40.82 38.32 17.94
CA PRO A 18 42.06 38.65 18.64
C PRO A 18 43.27 38.30 17.73
N ASP A 19 44.12 39.28 17.58
CA ASP A 19 45.40 39.17 16.89
C ASP A 19 46.25 38.07 17.53
N ASN A 20 47.14 37.42 16.80
CA ASN A 20 48.06 36.39 17.35
C ASN A 20 48.98 36.89 18.48
N LYS A 21 49.05 38.23 18.69
CA LYS A 21 49.80 38.90 19.75
C LYS A 21 49.00 39.11 21.07
N THR A 22 47.75 38.70 21.14
CA THR A 22 46.90 38.91 22.32
C THR A 22 47.27 37.94 23.44
N SER A 23 47.33 38.43 24.71
CA SER A 23 47.70 37.57 25.84
C SER A 23 46.68 36.43 26.06
N PRO A 24 47.09 35.30 26.65
CA PRO A 24 46.20 34.15 26.90
C PRO A 24 44.97 34.54 27.73
N ALA A 25 45.07 35.44 28.68
CA ALA A 25 43.97 35.93 29.51
C ALA A 25 42.92 36.69 28.71
N ILE A 26 43.33 37.49 27.72
CA ILE A 26 42.41 38.23 26.85
C ILE A 26 41.73 37.25 25.88
N ARG A 27 42.44 36.22 25.36
CA ARG A 27 41.85 35.17 24.54
C ARG A 27 40.80 34.37 25.31
N MET A 28 41.06 33.99 26.54
CA MET A 28 40.11 33.29 27.40
C MET A 28 38.87 34.12 27.65
N LYS A 29 39.02 35.43 27.92
CA LYS A 29 37.91 36.36 28.08
C LYS A 29 37.07 36.46 26.81
N HIS A 30 37.65 36.53 25.63
CA HIS A 30 36.93 36.52 24.34
C HIS A 30 36.23 35.18 24.07
N ILE A 31 36.84 34.06 24.37
CA ILE A 31 36.23 32.73 24.25
C ILE A 31 35.00 32.64 25.16
N HIS A 32 35.13 33.08 26.42
CA HIS A 32 34.00 33.09 27.34
C HIS A 32 32.83 33.97 26.83
N GLN A 33 33.12 35.16 26.34
CA GLN A 33 32.13 36.08 25.78
C GLN A 33 31.45 35.50 24.50
N LEU A 34 32.20 34.82 23.64
CA LEU A 34 31.65 34.13 22.48
C LEU A 34 30.73 32.96 22.86
N ASN A 35 31.09 32.22 23.90
CA ASN A 35 30.27 31.13 24.43
C ASN A 35 28.95 31.66 25.02
N GLU A 36 28.99 32.73 25.79
CA GLU A 36 27.77 33.37 26.32
C GLU A 36 26.88 33.91 25.20
N MET A 37 27.46 34.53 24.18
CA MET A 37 26.70 34.95 22.99
C MET A 37 26.09 33.79 22.23
N ALA A 38 26.82 32.70 22.09
CA ALA A 38 26.28 31.48 21.45
C ALA A 38 25.12 30.87 22.22
N LYS A 39 25.18 30.88 23.57
CA LYS A 39 24.12 30.45 24.45
C LYS A 39 22.88 31.32 24.33
N GLU A 40 23.03 32.65 24.37
CA GLU A 40 21.92 33.59 24.16
C GLU A 40 21.27 33.42 22.78
N LEU A 41 22.05 33.24 21.71
CA LEU A 41 21.55 32.99 20.36
C LEU A 41 20.78 31.67 20.29
N LYS A 42 21.29 30.63 20.94
CA LYS A 42 20.63 29.31 21.00
C LYS A 42 19.27 29.42 21.71
N THR A 43 19.20 30.16 22.84
CA THR A 43 17.95 30.39 23.56
C THR A 43 16.95 31.19 22.72
N ALA A 44 17.39 32.32 22.13
CA ALA A 44 16.53 33.11 21.25
C ALA A 44 16.05 32.34 20.01
N LEU A 45 16.87 31.45 19.45
CA LEU A 45 16.47 30.58 18.35
C LEU A 45 15.42 29.55 18.79
N LYS A 46 15.60 28.96 19.98
CA LYS A 46 14.62 28.03 20.56
C LYS A 46 13.27 28.71 20.76
N GLU A 47 13.23 29.89 21.40
CA GLU A 47 12.00 30.65 21.57
C GLU A 47 11.32 30.99 20.22
N LEU A 48 12.09 31.40 19.21
CA LEU A 48 11.57 31.65 17.85
C LEU A 48 10.99 30.40 17.18
N ILE A 49 11.59 29.25 17.43
CA ILE A 49 11.09 27.98 16.91
C ILE A 49 9.76 27.63 17.60
N GLU A 50 9.71 27.72 18.92
CA GLU A 50 8.50 27.47 19.71
C GLU A 50 7.36 28.43 19.32
N GLU A 51 7.62 29.73 19.19
CA GLU A 51 6.66 30.70 18.70
C GLU A 51 6.16 30.39 17.29
N ASN A 52 7.06 30.02 16.40
CA ASN A 52 6.72 29.66 15.02
C ASN A 52 5.88 28.38 14.92
N VAL A 53 6.11 27.40 15.80
CA VAL A 53 5.37 26.13 15.86
C VAL A 53 3.99 26.30 16.51
N SER A 54 3.85 27.18 17.50
CA SER A 54 2.58 27.45 18.18
C SER A 54 1.62 28.34 17.38
N MET A 55 2.10 29.00 16.33
CA MET A 55 1.30 29.95 15.56
C MET A 55 0.29 29.24 14.63
N VAL A 56 -0.98 29.65 14.70
CA VAL A 56 -1.97 29.31 13.67
C VAL A 56 -1.69 30.16 12.42
N ARG A 57 -1.51 29.50 11.29
CA ARG A 57 -1.14 30.16 10.03
C ARG A 57 -2.35 30.47 9.18
N THR A 58 -2.28 31.56 8.43
CA THR A 58 -3.25 31.89 7.39
C THR A 58 -2.61 31.69 6.02
N VAL A 59 -3.25 30.90 5.17
CA VAL A 59 -2.86 30.70 3.78
C VAL A 59 -3.57 31.76 2.93
N ARG A 60 -2.80 32.51 2.13
CA ARG A 60 -3.33 33.56 1.28
C ARG A 60 -4.01 32.94 0.05
N PRO A 61 -5.17 33.49 -0.38
CA PRO A 61 -5.90 32.98 -1.56
C PRO A 61 -5.07 32.90 -2.84
N GLU A 62 -4.10 33.84 -3.01
CA GLU A 62 -3.22 33.87 -4.19
C GLU A 62 -2.30 32.67 -4.30
N LYS A 63 -2.20 31.85 -3.23
CA LYS A 63 -1.50 30.54 -3.28
C LYS A 63 -2.33 29.45 -3.91
N LEU A 64 -3.66 29.64 -4.03
CA LEU A 64 -4.56 28.77 -4.79
C LEU A 64 -4.54 29.22 -6.26
N THR A 65 -3.61 28.68 -7.02
CA THR A 65 -3.57 28.90 -8.47
C THR A 65 -4.14 27.68 -9.19
N ARG A 66 -4.49 27.81 -10.47
CA ARG A 66 -4.94 26.69 -11.30
C ARG A 66 -3.96 25.49 -11.26
N ASN A 67 -2.67 25.76 -11.12
CA ASN A 67 -1.64 24.71 -11.03
C ASN A 67 -1.61 23.99 -9.66
N ASN A 68 -2.34 24.49 -8.67
CA ASN A 68 -2.44 23.89 -7.34
C ASN A 68 -3.72 23.06 -7.16
N VAL A 69 -4.60 23.01 -8.17
CA VAL A 69 -5.78 22.16 -8.19
C VAL A 69 -5.33 20.71 -8.47
N VAL A 70 -5.72 19.79 -7.61
CA VAL A 70 -5.40 18.37 -7.73
C VAL A 70 -6.71 17.60 -7.89
N ALA A 71 -6.78 16.77 -8.93
CA ALA A 71 -7.88 15.81 -9.06
C ALA A 71 -7.81 14.79 -7.92
N VAL A 72 -8.94 14.49 -7.32
CA VAL A 72 -9.08 13.43 -6.32
C VAL A 72 -9.88 12.29 -6.93
N PHE A 73 -9.54 11.08 -6.52
CA PHE A 73 -10.27 9.88 -6.94
C PHE A 73 -11.54 9.74 -6.12
N ASP A 74 -12.54 9.04 -6.66
CA ASP A 74 -13.61 8.52 -5.84
C ASP A 74 -13.06 7.56 -4.78
N SER A 75 -13.35 7.82 -3.53
CA SER A 75 -12.76 7.15 -2.37
C SER A 75 -13.71 7.25 -1.18
N THR A 76 -13.47 6.44 -0.16
CA THR A 76 -14.23 6.52 1.09
C THR A 76 -14.21 7.95 1.68
N LEU A 77 -13.08 8.64 1.57
CA LEU A 77 -12.96 10.03 2.04
C LEU A 77 -13.83 10.99 1.24
N THR A 78 -13.78 10.94 -0.10
CA THR A 78 -14.55 11.86 -0.95
C THR A 78 -16.04 11.61 -0.85
N ARG A 79 -16.47 10.35 -0.72
CA ARG A 79 -17.87 10.00 -0.47
C ARG A 79 -18.35 10.45 0.91
N ALA A 80 -17.52 10.28 1.97
CA ALA A 80 -17.87 10.78 3.29
C ALA A 80 -18.00 12.32 3.35
N LEU A 81 -17.24 13.03 2.51
CA LEU A 81 -17.34 14.48 2.32
C LEU A 81 -18.45 14.90 1.35
N GLU A 82 -19.14 13.96 0.71
CA GLU A 82 -20.17 14.23 -0.31
C GLU A 82 -19.64 15.12 -1.46
N MET A 83 -18.38 14.90 -1.85
CA MET A 83 -17.71 15.71 -2.86
C MET A 83 -18.27 15.43 -4.25
N GLN A 84 -18.54 16.51 -4.99
CA GLN A 84 -18.90 16.41 -6.40
C GLN A 84 -17.65 16.35 -7.27
N THR A 85 -17.63 15.47 -8.28
CA THR A 85 -16.42 15.18 -9.09
C THR A 85 -15.97 16.34 -9.98
N ASP A 86 -16.90 17.17 -10.47
CA ASP A 86 -16.63 18.20 -11.47
C ASP A 86 -16.59 19.63 -10.91
N VAL A 87 -16.62 19.77 -9.59
CA VAL A 87 -16.63 21.08 -8.91
C VAL A 87 -15.36 21.24 -8.07
N VAL A 88 -14.77 22.44 -8.10
CA VAL A 88 -13.69 22.78 -7.17
C VAL A 88 -14.23 22.75 -5.75
N ASN A 89 -13.69 21.86 -4.94
CA ASN A 89 -14.14 21.65 -3.57
C ASN A 89 -13.11 22.24 -2.59
N GLU A 90 -13.59 22.97 -1.59
CA GLU A 90 -12.77 23.56 -0.55
C GLU A 90 -12.76 22.73 0.76
N GLN A 91 -13.53 21.66 0.88
CA GLN A 91 -13.56 20.83 2.09
C GLN A 91 -12.26 20.06 2.32
N LEU A 92 -11.58 19.69 1.22
CA LEU A 92 -10.33 18.92 1.20
C LEU A 92 -9.22 19.75 0.55
N VAL A 93 -8.07 19.85 1.22
CA VAL A 93 -6.90 20.56 0.70
C VAL A 93 -5.65 19.69 0.79
N ILE A 94 -4.92 19.58 -0.32
CA ILE A 94 -3.59 18.97 -0.33
C ILE A 94 -2.55 20.06 -0.15
N VAL A 95 -1.93 20.07 1.02
CA VAL A 95 -0.93 21.07 1.40
C VAL A 95 0.46 20.59 1.03
N LYS A 96 1.26 21.43 0.36
CA LYS A 96 2.69 21.20 0.12
C LYS A 96 3.50 22.26 0.85
N VAL A 97 4.40 21.80 1.73
CA VAL A 97 5.21 22.69 2.58
C VAL A 97 6.68 22.36 2.41
N TYR A 98 7.51 23.41 2.31
CA TYR A 98 8.95 23.25 2.12
C TYR A 98 9.77 23.34 3.42
N PHE A 99 9.20 23.96 4.45
CA PHE A 99 9.87 24.21 5.74
C PHE A 99 9.23 23.38 6.85
N PHE A 100 10.04 22.60 7.56
CA PHE A 100 9.57 21.69 8.59
C PHE A 100 8.76 22.41 9.70
N GLY A 101 9.26 23.50 10.26
CA GLY A 101 8.55 24.23 11.32
C GLY A 101 7.20 24.82 10.87
N VAL A 102 7.03 25.11 9.56
CA VAL A 102 5.72 25.50 9.01
C VAL A 102 4.79 24.30 8.95
N ALA A 103 5.28 23.16 8.47
CA ALA A 103 4.50 21.92 8.41
C ALA A 103 4.07 21.50 9.83
N GLU A 104 4.99 21.50 10.79
CA GLU A 104 4.72 21.16 12.17
C GLU A 104 3.65 22.07 12.81
N SER A 105 3.74 23.37 12.58
CA SER A 105 2.72 24.33 13.03
C SER A 105 1.35 24.04 12.43
N MET A 106 1.28 23.77 11.12
CA MET A 106 0.02 23.47 10.44
C MET A 106 -0.59 22.13 10.89
N VAL A 107 0.24 21.13 11.15
CA VAL A 107 -0.22 19.82 11.66
C VAL A 107 -0.75 19.94 13.10
N LYS A 108 -0.06 20.69 13.97
CA LYS A 108 -0.45 20.82 15.39
C LYS A 108 -1.65 21.73 15.60
N ASN A 109 -1.69 22.87 14.91
CA ASN A 109 -2.65 23.93 15.23
C ASN A 109 -3.71 24.11 14.13
N GLY A 110 -3.61 23.38 13.02
CA GLY A 110 -4.37 23.66 11.81
C GLY A 110 -3.90 24.96 11.13
N PHE A 111 -4.67 25.41 10.17
CA PHE A 111 -4.43 26.67 9.46
C PHE A 111 -5.75 27.25 8.96
N VAL A 112 -5.75 28.54 8.67
CA VAL A 112 -6.92 29.25 8.10
C VAL A 112 -6.66 29.55 6.63
N MET A 113 -7.65 29.28 5.78
CA MET A 113 -7.67 29.59 4.35
C MET A 113 -9.08 30.05 3.96
N ASN A 114 -9.20 31.18 3.28
CA ASN A 114 -10.50 31.77 2.91
C ASN A 114 -11.48 31.93 4.10
N GLY A 115 -10.95 32.25 5.30
CA GLY A 115 -11.76 32.36 6.51
C GLY A 115 -12.18 31.02 7.15
N GLN A 116 -11.90 29.90 6.52
CA GLN A 116 -12.20 28.55 7.03
C GLN A 116 -10.97 27.95 7.72
N LYS A 117 -11.18 27.23 8.81
CA LYS A 117 -10.12 26.53 9.54
C LYS A 117 -10.03 25.08 9.03
N TYR A 118 -8.79 24.59 8.86
CA TYR A 118 -8.47 23.25 8.39
C TYR A 118 -7.66 22.50 9.43
N LYS A 119 -7.96 21.23 9.63
CA LYS A 119 -7.20 20.27 10.44
C LYS A 119 -6.41 19.31 9.55
N PHE A 120 -5.23 18.92 10.03
CA PHE A 120 -4.49 17.82 9.46
C PHE A 120 -5.33 16.54 9.53
N PHE A 121 -5.41 15.80 8.41
CA PHE A 121 -6.12 14.53 8.38
C PHE A 121 -5.14 13.35 8.24
N SER A 122 -4.35 13.31 7.17
CA SER A 122 -3.45 12.18 6.92
C SER A 122 -2.28 12.55 6.01
N ALA A 123 -1.27 11.69 6.00
CA ALA A 123 -0.17 11.78 5.06
C ALA A 123 0.37 10.38 4.76
N SER A 124 0.20 9.89 3.52
CA SER A 124 0.85 8.65 3.10
C SER A 124 2.38 8.81 3.03
N ALA A 125 3.12 7.70 3.06
CA ALA A 125 4.58 7.72 2.94
C ALA A 125 5.06 8.44 1.65
N GLY A 126 4.33 8.30 0.54
CA GLY A 126 4.59 9.00 -0.71
C GLY A 126 4.34 10.50 -0.61
N GLN A 127 3.28 10.91 0.09
CA GLN A 127 2.99 12.31 0.36
C GLN A 127 4.06 12.94 1.25
N ILE A 128 4.47 12.29 2.32
CA ILE A 128 5.54 12.78 3.21
C ILE A 128 6.85 12.97 2.43
N ARG A 129 7.25 12.00 1.61
CA ARG A 129 8.46 12.13 0.75
C ARG A 129 8.40 13.32 -0.19
N THR A 130 7.22 13.71 -0.66
CA THR A 130 7.01 14.87 -1.53
C THR A 130 6.60 16.13 -0.74
N LYS A 131 6.72 16.11 0.59
CA LYS A 131 6.38 17.22 1.51
C LYS A 131 4.93 17.65 1.41
N LYS A 132 4.02 16.69 1.28
CA LYS A 132 2.57 16.89 1.17
C LYS A 132 1.84 16.24 2.33
N PHE A 133 0.67 16.78 2.66
CA PHE A 133 -0.31 16.14 3.53
C PHE A 133 -1.73 16.56 3.14
N VAL A 134 -2.71 15.81 3.62
CA VAL A 134 -4.13 16.08 3.43
C VAL A 134 -4.66 16.80 4.66
N ALA A 135 -5.37 17.89 4.43
CA ALA A 135 -6.11 18.62 5.45
C ALA A 135 -7.58 18.74 5.07
N ILE A 136 -8.44 18.71 6.06
CA ILE A 136 -9.89 18.79 5.91
C ILE A 136 -10.41 19.97 6.72
N ARG A 137 -11.43 20.64 6.22
CA ARG A 137 -12.12 21.71 6.92
C ARG A 137 -12.60 21.19 8.29
N GLU A 138 -12.39 21.97 9.36
CA GLU A 138 -12.58 21.51 10.74
C GLU A 138 -13.97 20.94 11.01
N GLU A 139 -15.03 21.60 10.54
CA GLU A 139 -16.41 21.13 10.72
C GLU A 139 -16.69 19.81 9.98
N ASP A 140 -16.14 19.63 8.78
CA ASP A 140 -16.27 18.37 8.05
C ASP A 140 -15.46 17.27 8.71
N TYR A 141 -14.26 17.57 9.23
CA TYR A 141 -13.45 16.62 9.97
C TYR A 141 -14.22 16.02 11.16
N GLU A 142 -14.85 16.85 11.98
CA GLU A 142 -15.63 16.39 13.15
C GLU A 142 -16.80 15.48 12.72
N ARG A 143 -17.44 15.78 11.61
CA ARG A 143 -18.58 15.03 11.08
C ARG A 143 -18.19 13.64 10.55
N ILE A 144 -17.05 13.51 9.86
CA ILE A 144 -16.70 12.27 9.14
C ILE A 144 -15.70 11.38 9.86
N TYR A 145 -15.03 11.89 10.89
CA TYR A 145 -13.88 11.20 11.49
C TYR A 145 -14.26 9.82 12.04
N MET A 146 -15.36 9.72 12.78
CA MET A 146 -15.80 8.44 13.37
C MET A 146 -16.21 7.41 12.32
N LYS A 147 -16.82 7.84 11.21
CA LYS A 147 -17.11 6.98 10.05
C LYS A 147 -15.81 6.39 9.47
N LEU A 148 -14.77 7.22 9.28
CA LEU A 148 -13.51 6.80 8.66
C LEU A 148 -12.59 6.02 9.61
N SER A 149 -12.79 6.16 10.93
CA SER A 149 -12.02 5.48 11.97
C SER A 149 -12.77 4.34 12.65
N CYS A 150 -13.98 4.00 12.20
CA CYS A 150 -14.82 2.98 12.81
C CYS A 150 -14.88 3.11 14.34
N GLY A 151 -15.28 4.28 14.80
CA GLY A 151 -15.46 4.56 16.22
C GLY A 151 -14.18 4.79 17.04
N LEU A 152 -12.98 4.56 16.51
CA LEU A 152 -11.74 4.80 17.22
C LEU A 152 -11.31 6.27 17.13
N ASP A 153 -11.23 6.93 18.28
CA ASP A 153 -10.63 8.25 18.37
C ASP A 153 -9.19 8.21 18.90
N ILE A 154 -8.46 9.31 18.72
CA ILE A 154 -7.08 9.43 19.18
C ILE A 154 -6.96 9.34 20.72
N PRO A 155 -7.86 9.95 21.53
CA PRO A 155 -7.85 9.77 22.97
C PRO A 155 -7.95 8.30 23.41
N THR A 156 -8.85 7.52 22.82
CA THR A 156 -9.01 6.09 23.11
C THR A 156 -7.75 5.30 22.76
N ILE A 157 -7.16 5.55 21.59
CA ILE A 157 -5.91 4.91 21.17
C ILE A 157 -4.77 5.26 22.14
N ASN A 158 -4.66 6.52 22.57
CA ASN A 158 -3.63 6.95 23.50
C ASN A 158 -3.82 6.34 24.91
N ALA A 159 -5.06 6.24 25.40
CA ALA A 159 -5.37 5.60 26.66
C ALA A 159 -5.01 4.10 26.66
N ALA A 160 -5.11 3.44 25.53
CA ALA A 160 -4.73 2.03 25.33
C ALA A 160 -3.22 1.83 25.01
N GLY A 161 -2.37 2.83 25.28
CA GLY A 161 -0.91 2.76 25.14
C GLY A 161 -0.35 3.39 23.86
N GLY A 162 -1.20 4.02 23.05
CA GLY A 162 -0.80 4.71 21.82
C GLY A 162 -0.46 3.75 20.66
N VAL A 163 -0.13 4.32 19.51
CA VAL A 163 0.19 3.59 18.28
C VAL A 163 1.41 4.20 17.60
N ASN A 164 2.14 3.41 16.83
CA ASN A 164 3.17 3.96 15.95
C ASN A 164 2.54 4.93 14.94
N THR A 165 2.92 6.21 15.03
CA THR A 165 2.34 7.30 14.24
C THR A 165 2.45 7.06 12.74
N ASN A 166 3.57 6.51 12.27
CA ASN A 166 3.75 6.23 10.83
C ASN A 166 2.77 5.13 10.34
N LYS A 167 2.55 4.09 11.15
CA LYS A 167 1.57 3.05 10.84
C LYS A 167 0.15 3.61 10.85
N TYR A 168 -0.21 4.37 11.87
CA TYR A 168 -1.53 5.02 11.97
C TYR A 168 -1.82 5.89 10.74
N LEU A 169 -0.91 6.81 10.40
CA LEU A 169 -1.08 7.70 9.25
C LEU A 169 -1.15 6.92 7.92
N ALA A 170 -0.34 5.87 7.76
CA ALA A 170 -0.37 5.04 6.56
C ALA A 170 -1.71 4.31 6.40
N TYR A 171 -2.31 3.85 7.49
CA TYR A 171 -3.62 3.19 7.43
C TYR A 171 -4.76 4.19 7.25
N GLN A 172 -4.72 5.34 7.91
CA GLN A 172 -5.72 6.39 7.73
C GLN A 172 -5.70 6.95 6.29
N ALA A 173 -4.52 7.07 5.69
CA ALA A 173 -4.38 7.52 4.31
C ALA A 173 -5.06 6.60 3.28
N LEU A 174 -5.37 5.35 3.63
CA LEU A 174 -6.10 4.43 2.75
C LEU A 174 -7.52 4.89 2.44
N CYS A 175 -8.12 5.73 3.29
CA CYS A 175 -9.43 6.34 3.02
C CYS A 175 -9.47 7.20 1.76
N SER A 176 -8.31 7.70 1.31
CA SER A 176 -8.15 8.49 0.08
C SER A 176 -7.69 7.69 -1.14
N SER A 177 -7.64 6.37 -1.04
CA SER A 177 -7.37 5.49 -2.19
C SER A 177 -8.59 5.40 -3.10
N ALA A 178 -8.36 5.30 -4.42
CA ALA A 178 -9.43 5.02 -5.38
C ALA A 178 -10.10 3.67 -5.05
N THR A 179 -11.40 3.70 -4.83
CA THR A 179 -12.17 2.51 -4.42
C THR A 179 -13.62 2.61 -4.85
N ASP A 180 -14.20 1.48 -5.21
CA ASP A 180 -15.63 1.32 -5.46
C ASP A 180 -16.30 0.72 -4.22
N VAL A 181 -17.51 1.15 -3.90
CA VAL A 181 -18.28 0.58 -2.78
C VAL A 181 -18.59 -0.88 -3.05
N TRP A 182 -18.43 -1.72 -2.05
CA TRP A 182 -18.83 -3.13 -2.11
C TRP A 182 -20.26 -3.29 -1.57
N GLU A 183 -21.22 -3.10 -2.44
CA GLU A 183 -22.66 -3.06 -2.09
C GLU A 183 -23.18 -4.35 -1.42
N ASP A 184 -22.68 -5.51 -1.85
CA ASP A 184 -23.13 -6.81 -1.35
C ASP A 184 -22.47 -7.21 -0.01
N PHE A 185 -21.60 -6.38 0.55
CA PHE A 185 -20.90 -6.70 1.79
C PHE A 185 -21.80 -6.59 3.01
N ASN A 186 -21.87 -7.66 3.79
CA ASN A 186 -22.51 -7.67 5.09
C ASN A 186 -21.49 -7.96 6.19
N ILE A 187 -21.24 -6.96 7.06
CA ILE A 187 -20.26 -7.08 8.15
C ILE A 187 -20.65 -8.19 9.16
N ASP A 188 -21.94 -8.47 9.35
CA ASP A 188 -22.43 -9.51 10.27
C ASP A 188 -22.11 -10.93 9.78
N LYS A 189 -21.83 -11.09 8.48
CA LYS A 189 -21.41 -12.36 7.88
C LYS A 189 -19.90 -12.44 7.67
N SER A 190 -19.15 -11.78 8.52
CA SER A 190 -17.69 -11.80 8.49
C SER A 190 -17.09 -12.14 9.84
N ILE A 191 -15.91 -12.75 9.81
CA ILE A 191 -15.09 -13.02 10.99
C ILE A 191 -13.64 -12.63 10.72
N VAL A 192 -12.86 -12.48 11.79
CA VAL A 192 -11.41 -12.25 11.73
C VAL A 192 -10.71 -13.36 12.48
N VAL A 193 -9.86 -14.13 11.81
CA VAL A 193 -9.15 -15.27 12.36
C VAL A 193 -7.66 -15.01 12.43
N ASP A 194 -6.92 -15.79 13.23
CA ASP A 194 -5.46 -15.75 13.21
C ASP A 194 -4.92 -16.18 11.84
N ASP A 195 -3.76 -15.64 11.46
CA ASP A 195 -3.13 -16.01 10.20
C ASP A 195 -2.74 -17.49 10.21
N PHE A 196 -2.85 -18.12 9.05
CA PHE A 196 -2.32 -19.47 8.85
C PHE A 196 -0.81 -19.41 8.83
N GLU A 197 -0.17 -20.04 9.80
CA GLU A 197 1.27 -20.04 9.96
C GLU A 197 1.83 -21.47 9.94
N THR A 198 3.02 -21.63 9.37
CA THR A 198 3.84 -22.83 9.53
C THR A 198 5.19 -22.44 10.11
N THR A 199 5.84 -23.37 10.82
CA THR A 199 7.13 -23.11 11.43
C THR A 199 8.25 -23.76 10.63
N VAL A 200 9.31 -23.00 10.36
CA VAL A 200 10.53 -23.51 9.73
C VAL A 200 11.70 -23.35 10.70
N ARG A 201 12.36 -24.45 11.03
CA ARG A 201 13.60 -24.41 11.79
C ARG A 201 14.78 -24.12 10.88
N GLY A 202 15.57 -23.13 11.22
CA GLY A 202 16.73 -22.76 10.42
C GLY A 202 17.74 -21.88 11.15
N LEU A 203 18.91 -21.74 10.53
CA LEU A 203 19.97 -20.86 11.00
C LEU A 203 19.70 -19.43 10.49
N VAL A 204 19.45 -18.51 11.41
CA VAL A 204 19.08 -17.13 11.12
C VAL A 204 20.00 -16.12 11.80
N ASP A 205 20.12 -14.95 11.22
CA ASP A 205 20.76 -13.80 11.84
C ASP A 205 19.69 -13.04 12.65
N PHE A 206 19.57 -13.42 13.93
CA PHE A 206 18.60 -12.84 14.86
C PHE A 206 19.05 -11.46 15.30
N ILE A 207 18.19 -10.47 15.16
CA ILE A 207 18.40 -9.09 15.63
C ILE A 207 17.65 -8.90 16.93
N ASP A 208 18.37 -8.60 18.02
CA ASP A 208 17.73 -8.27 19.30
C ASP A 208 17.11 -6.87 19.24
N GLU A 209 15.82 -6.77 19.59
CA GLU A 209 15.10 -5.48 19.51
C GLU A 209 15.57 -4.45 20.56
N LYS A 210 16.27 -4.89 21.62
CA LYS A 210 16.67 -4.01 22.71
C LYS A 210 17.99 -3.28 22.42
N ASP A 211 18.98 -4.01 21.89
CA ASP A 211 20.33 -3.48 21.68
C ASP A 211 20.79 -3.56 20.23
N TYR A 212 19.93 -4.11 19.34
CA TYR A 212 20.22 -4.32 17.92
C TYR A 212 21.43 -5.21 17.64
N SER A 213 21.84 -6.03 18.62
CA SER A 213 22.91 -7.01 18.41
C SER A 213 22.43 -8.11 17.45
N ILE A 214 23.35 -8.53 16.57
CA ILE A 214 23.07 -9.59 15.59
C ILE A 214 23.73 -10.86 16.06
N THR A 215 22.92 -11.91 16.32
CA THR A 215 23.40 -13.21 16.75
C THR A 215 22.93 -14.28 15.78
N ARG A 216 23.86 -15.02 15.21
CA ARG A 216 23.55 -16.17 14.35
C ARG A 216 23.21 -17.39 15.20
N LYS A 217 21.96 -17.87 15.09
CA LYS A 217 21.45 -19.00 15.89
C LYS A 217 20.42 -19.81 15.12
N GLU A 218 20.29 -21.10 15.48
CA GLU A 218 19.16 -21.91 15.06
C GLU A 218 17.93 -21.53 15.87
N MET A 219 16.82 -21.26 15.18
CA MET A 219 15.53 -21.02 15.83
C MET A 219 14.38 -21.39 14.91
N ASP A 220 13.23 -21.54 15.51
CA ASP A 220 11.98 -21.73 14.79
C ASP A 220 11.48 -20.35 14.30
N VAL A 221 11.22 -20.26 13.00
CA VAL A 221 10.75 -19.04 12.33
C VAL A 221 9.32 -19.28 11.86
N PRO A 222 8.34 -18.54 12.37
CA PRO A 222 6.97 -18.63 11.87
C PRO A 222 6.88 -17.99 10.49
N ILE A 223 6.15 -18.63 9.58
CA ILE A 223 5.87 -18.16 8.23
C ILE A 223 4.37 -17.95 8.11
N PRO A 224 3.88 -16.70 8.13
CA PRO A 224 2.46 -16.41 7.96
C PRO A 224 2.08 -16.49 6.48
N HIS A 225 1.48 -17.59 6.05
CA HIS A 225 1.08 -17.81 4.66
C HIS A 225 -0.04 -16.87 4.21
N THR A 226 -0.92 -16.48 5.14
CA THR A 226 -2.07 -15.60 4.86
C THR A 226 -1.84 -14.15 5.24
N ASP A 227 -0.57 -13.69 5.34
CA ASP A 227 -0.28 -12.28 5.64
C ASP A 227 -0.96 -11.34 4.64
N GLY A 228 -2.00 -10.63 5.11
CA GLY A 228 -2.81 -9.72 4.30
C GLY A 228 -3.74 -10.41 3.28
N CYS A 229 -3.97 -11.72 3.41
CA CYS A 229 -4.85 -12.48 2.53
C CYS A 229 -5.96 -13.17 3.32
N GLY A 230 -7.21 -12.87 3.02
CA GLY A 230 -8.40 -13.54 3.54
C GLY A 230 -9.18 -14.25 2.43
N MET A 231 -10.35 -14.75 2.76
CA MET A 231 -11.22 -15.49 1.85
C MET A 231 -12.59 -14.84 1.67
N VAL A 232 -13.15 -14.97 0.48
CA VAL A 232 -14.53 -14.58 0.16
C VAL A 232 -15.22 -15.69 -0.63
N LEU A 233 -16.49 -15.95 -0.32
CA LEU A 233 -17.26 -16.97 -1.04
C LEU A 233 -17.52 -16.59 -2.50
N PRO A 234 -17.50 -17.57 -3.44
CA PRO A 234 -17.73 -17.35 -4.87
C PRO A 234 -19.08 -16.73 -5.23
N ARG A 235 -20.05 -16.71 -4.31
CA ARG A 235 -21.35 -16.06 -4.51
C ARG A 235 -21.28 -14.54 -4.40
N LEU A 236 -20.31 -14.00 -3.61
CA LEU A 236 -20.10 -12.56 -3.43
C LEU A 236 -19.13 -11.95 -4.44
N SER A 237 -18.21 -12.75 -4.96
CA SER A 237 -17.28 -12.29 -5.99
C SER A 237 -16.81 -13.46 -6.86
N LYS A 238 -16.60 -13.20 -8.14
CA LYS A 238 -15.98 -14.15 -9.08
C LYS A 238 -14.49 -13.87 -9.28
N LYS A 239 -14.00 -12.75 -8.75
CA LYS A 239 -12.66 -12.23 -8.94
C LYS A 239 -12.03 -11.94 -7.59
N ASN A 240 -10.73 -12.17 -7.49
CA ASN A 240 -9.96 -11.70 -6.35
C ASN A 240 -9.87 -10.17 -6.39
N PHE A 241 -9.85 -9.55 -5.24
CA PHE A 241 -9.75 -8.09 -5.15
C PHE A 241 -9.12 -7.63 -3.83
N MET A 242 -8.57 -6.42 -3.86
CA MET A 242 -8.08 -5.76 -2.65
C MET A 242 -9.24 -5.09 -1.93
N VAL A 243 -9.51 -5.50 -0.68
CA VAL A 243 -10.52 -4.88 0.17
C VAL A 243 -9.97 -3.66 0.89
N ARG A 244 -10.83 -2.66 1.09
CA ARG A 244 -10.63 -1.51 1.97
C ARG A 244 -11.86 -1.30 2.83
N ALA A 245 -11.65 -1.27 4.14
CA ALA A 245 -12.63 -0.79 5.13
C ALA A 245 -11.83 -0.09 6.24
N PRO A 246 -12.45 0.61 7.19
CA PRO A 246 -11.71 1.21 8.29
C PRO A 246 -10.80 0.19 8.97
N TRP A 247 -9.50 0.46 8.97
CA TRP A 247 -8.42 -0.39 9.50
C TRP A 247 -8.26 -1.77 8.84
N ILE A 248 -9.10 -2.14 7.87
CA ILE A 248 -8.98 -3.38 7.10
C ILE A 248 -8.37 -3.08 5.74
N LYS A 249 -7.32 -3.83 5.40
CA LYS A 249 -6.73 -3.82 4.08
C LYS A 249 -6.10 -5.17 3.76
N GLY A 250 -6.23 -5.60 2.53
CA GLY A 250 -5.58 -6.82 2.06
C GLY A 250 -6.28 -7.39 0.85
N LEU A 251 -5.85 -8.56 0.45
CA LEU A 251 -6.46 -9.36 -0.60
C LEU A 251 -7.61 -10.17 -0.02
N LEU A 252 -8.75 -10.20 -0.71
CA LEU A 252 -9.75 -11.23 -0.54
C LEU A 252 -9.68 -12.17 -1.75
N ALA A 253 -9.25 -13.37 -1.51
CA ALA A 253 -9.19 -14.42 -2.50
C ALA A 253 -10.49 -15.22 -2.52
N VAL A 254 -11.00 -15.49 -3.72
CA VAL A 254 -12.23 -16.26 -3.90
C VAL A 254 -11.95 -17.72 -3.65
N PHE A 255 -12.57 -18.27 -2.59
CA PHE A 255 -12.44 -19.67 -2.24
C PHE A 255 -13.73 -20.24 -1.66
N PRO A 256 -14.18 -21.45 -2.08
CA PRO A 256 -15.44 -22.05 -1.64
C PRO A 256 -15.26 -22.79 -0.29
N PHE A 257 -14.89 -22.09 0.77
CA PHE A 257 -14.65 -22.68 2.08
C PHE A 257 -15.90 -23.33 2.70
N ASP A 258 -17.09 -22.84 2.37
CA ASP A 258 -18.34 -23.46 2.76
C ASP A 258 -18.54 -24.85 2.14
N LYS A 259 -18.09 -25.04 0.89
CA LYS A 259 -18.08 -26.35 0.23
C LYS A 259 -17.08 -27.29 0.90
N PHE A 260 -15.88 -26.79 1.26
CA PHE A 260 -14.88 -27.56 1.99
C PHE A 260 -15.47 -28.12 3.30
N ILE A 261 -16.05 -27.26 4.13
CA ILE A 261 -16.65 -27.66 5.41
C ILE A 261 -17.76 -28.70 5.20
N ARG A 262 -18.65 -28.51 4.21
CA ARG A 262 -19.71 -29.49 3.92
C ARG A 262 -19.16 -30.83 3.47
N GLU A 263 -18.09 -30.87 2.68
CA GLU A 263 -17.47 -32.11 2.24
C GLU A 263 -16.81 -32.83 3.40
N GLU A 264 -16.08 -32.14 4.28
CA GLU A 264 -15.45 -32.72 5.47
C GLU A 264 -16.50 -33.25 6.46
N ARG A 265 -17.58 -32.50 6.70
CA ARG A 265 -18.70 -32.98 7.55
C ARG A 265 -19.36 -34.27 6.97
N ARG A 266 -19.45 -34.39 5.64
CA ARG A 266 -19.94 -35.63 4.98
C ARG A 266 -18.97 -36.80 5.11
N LYS A 267 -17.67 -36.56 5.21
CA LYS A 267 -16.64 -37.59 5.47
C LYS A 267 -16.62 -38.03 6.93
N GLY A 268 -17.40 -37.41 7.82
CA GLY A 268 -17.54 -37.76 9.21
C GLY A 268 -16.90 -36.78 10.20
N ASN A 269 -16.21 -35.75 9.73
CA ASN A 269 -15.65 -34.70 10.60
C ASN A 269 -16.75 -33.67 10.94
N LYS A 270 -17.54 -33.96 11.97
CA LYS A 270 -18.69 -33.14 12.37
C LYS A 270 -18.30 -31.77 12.90
N ASP A 271 -17.13 -31.65 13.46
CA ASP A 271 -16.62 -30.42 14.09
C ASP A 271 -15.91 -29.49 13.09
N CYS A 272 -15.73 -29.92 11.85
CA CYS A 272 -15.19 -29.08 10.80
C CYS A 272 -16.03 -27.82 10.58
N GLY A 273 -15.38 -26.67 10.57
CA GLY A 273 -16.01 -25.36 10.36
C GLY A 273 -16.38 -24.62 11.64
N PHE A 274 -16.01 -25.15 12.82
CA PHE A 274 -15.93 -24.36 14.03
C PHE A 274 -14.53 -23.75 14.11
N ILE A 275 -14.46 -22.43 14.31
CA ILE A 275 -13.20 -21.69 14.33
C ILE A 275 -13.23 -20.60 15.40
N GLU A 276 -12.11 -20.42 16.08
CA GLU A 276 -11.90 -19.34 17.03
C GLU A 276 -11.47 -18.06 16.31
N ASP A 277 -12.06 -16.92 16.64
CA ASP A 277 -11.63 -15.62 16.14
C ASP A 277 -10.41 -15.10 16.92
N ILE A 278 -9.83 -13.98 16.46
CA ILE A 278 -8.64 -13.37 17.10
C ILE A 278 -8.88 -12.87 18.54
N TYR A 279 -10.11 -12.88 19.01
CA TYR A 279 -10.49 -12.46 20.38
C TYR A 279 -10.91 -13.65 21.26
N GLY A 280 -10.84 -14.87 20.75
CA GLY A 280 -11.14 -16.10 21.51
C GLY A 280 -12.61 -16.53 21.45
N GLN A 281 -13.42 -15.98 20.56
CA GLN A 281 -14.81 -16.40 20.37
C GLN A 281 -14.92 -17.50 19.32
N MET A 282 -15.67 -18.57 19.65
CA MET A 282 -15.95 -19.66 18.70
C MET A 282 -17.10 -19.32 17.76
N HIS A 283 -16.93 -19.63 16.48
CA HIS A 283 -17.92 -19.41 15.42
C HIS A 283 -18.22 -20.71 14.68
N ASP A 284 -19.50 -20.98 14.37
CA ASP A 284 -19.88 -21.97 13.37
C ASP A 284 -20.06 -21.29 12.00
N VAL A 285 -19.05 -21.42 11.16
CA VAL A 285 -18.99 -20.75 9.85
C VAL A 285 -20.22 -21.03 8.99
N LEU A 286 -20.75 -22.26 9.01
CA LEU A 286 -21.98 -22.59 8.25
C LEU A 286 -23.25 -22.15 8.97
N GLY A 287 -23.31 -22.33 10.30
CA GLY A 287 -24.47 -21.99 11.12
C GLY A 287 -24.74 -20.48 11.14
N GLU A 288 -23.72 -19.67 11.24
CA GLU A 288 -23.77 -18.22 11.22
C GLU A 288 -23.83 -17.65 9.79
N GLY A 289 -23.63 -18.49 8.78
CA GLY A 289 -23.68 -18.08 7.38
C GLY A 289 -22.55 -17.13 6.99
N ILE A 290 -21.35 -17.35 7.51
CA ILE A 290 -20.16 -16.54 7.21
C ILE A 290 -19.83 -16.58 5.72
N GLU A 291 -19.58 -15.42 5.16
CA GLU A 291 -19.31 -15.21 3.74
C GLU A 291 -17.90 -14.66 3.48
N VAL A 292 -17.32 -14.01 4.49
CA VAL A 292 -15.99 -13.39 4.41
C VAL A 292 -15.18 -13.75 5.65
N ILE A 293 -13.96 -14.23 5.43
CA ILE A 293 -12.98 -14.52 6.47
C ILE A 293 -11.81 -13.56 6.28
N PHE A 294 -11.67 -12.62 7.20
CA PHE A 294 -10.48 -11.78 7.30
C PHE A 294 -9.44 -12.46 8.18
N THR A 295 -8.17 -12.08 7.99
CA THR A 295 -7.08 -12.48 8.86
C THR A 295 -6.64 -11.33 9.77
N LYS A 296 -6.01 -11.67 10.87
CA LYS A 296 -5.47 -10.72 11.85
C LYS A 296 -4.53 -9.70 11.21
N SER A 297 -3.71 -10.15 10.28
CA SER A 297 -2.83 -9.28 9.51
C SER A 297 -3.57 -8.26 8.64
N GLN A 298 -4.82 -8.50 8.28
CA GLN A 298 -5.66 -7.55 7.55
C GLN A 298 -6.25 -6.47 8.45
N LEU A 299 -6.63 -6.78 9.71
CA LEU A 299 -7.21 -5.83 10.66
C LEU A 299 -6.11 -5.12 11.48
N LYS A 300 -5.76 -3.91 11.08
CA LYS A 300 -4.53 -3.23 11.55
C LYS A 300 -4.57 -2.69 12.97
N LEU A 301 -5.70 -2.25 13.47
CA LEU A 301 -5.87 -1.72 14.83
C LEU A 301 -6.74 -2.62 15.71
N TRP A 302 -6.71 -3.92 15.50
CA TRP A 302 -7.53 -4.89 16.22
C TRP A 302 -7.40 -4.79 17.75
N LYS A 303 -6.23 -4.45 18.27
CA LYS A 303 -5.94 -4.33 19.70
C LYS A 303 -6.76 -3.29 20.44
N TYR A 304 -7.37 -2.34 19.72
CA TYR A 304 -8.13 -1.24 20.31
C TYR A 304 -9.63 -1.50 20.35
N TYR A 305 -10.07 -2.64 19.84
CA TYR A 305 -11.42 -3.15 19.98
C TYR A 305 -11.42 -4.28 21.01
N LYS A 306 -12.49 -4.36 21.79
CA LYS A 306 -12.67 -5.38 22.81
C LYS A 306 -12.88 -6.76 22.19
N ASP A 307 -13.70 -6.81 21.14
CA ASP A 307 -14.06 -8.00 20.39
C ASP A 307 -14.49 -7.63 18.96
N TRP A 308 -14.79 -8.64 18.14
CA TRP A 308 -15.25 -8.41 16.76
C TRP A 308 -16.67 -7.83 16.71
N GLU A 309 -17.51 -8.09 17.71
CA GLU A 309 -18.85 -7.54 17.80
C GLU A 309 -18.84 -6.02 18.01
N GLU A 310 -17.90 -5.51 18.81
CA GLU A 310 -17.71 -4.07 19.00
C GLU A 310 -17.31 -3.38 17.68
N TYR A 311 -16.38 -3.98 16.92
CA TYR A 311 -16.04 -3.45 15.60
C TYR A 311 -17.25 -3.45 14.67
N LYS A 312 -18.03 -4.54 14.61
CA LYS A 312 -19.26 -4.63 13.80
C LYS A 312 -20.32 -3.61 14.24
N ALA A 313 -20.47 -3.40 15.53
CA ALA A 313 -21.39 -2.40 16.08
C ALA A 313 -21.00 -0.98 15.63
N TYR A 314 -19.73 -0.59 15.79
CA TYR A 314 -19.24 0.71 15.33
C TYR A 314 -19.29 0.86 13.81
N PHE A 315 -19.01 -0.21 13.08
CA PHE A 315 -19.12 -0.19 11.61
C PHE A 315 -20.53 0.18 11.15
N LYS A 316 -21.55 -0.37 11.80
CA LYS A 316 -22.98 -0.08 11.52
C LYS A 316 -23.40 1.28 12.05
N GLU A 317 -23.06 1.61 13.30
CA GLU A 317 -23.44 2.86 13.96
C GLU A 317 -22.94 4.10 13.20
N HIS A 318 -21.69 4.05 12.73
CA HIS A 318 -21.09 5.20 12.04
C HIS A 318 -21.28 5.15 10.51
N GLY A 319 -22.02 4.17 9.98
CA GLY A 319 -22.26 4.03 8.54
C GLY A 319 -20.96 3.86 7.75
N CYS A 320 -20.03 3.04 8.27
CA CYS A 320 -18.77 2.74 7.59
C CYS A 320 -19.01 2.00 6.28
N GLU A 321 -18.02 2.06 5.38
CA GLU A 321 -18.08 1.44 4.06
C GLU A 321 -17.00 0.38 3.92
N ALA A 322 -17.34 -0.77 3.33
CA ALA A 322 -16.37 -1.66 2.73
C ALA A 322 -16.27 -1.40 1.23
N CYS A 323 -15.08 -1.43 0.70
CA CYS A 323 -14.80 -1.05 -0.68
C CYS A 323 -13.87 -2.06 -1.35
N LYS A 324 -13.95 -2.11 -2.67
CA LYS A 324 -13.04 -2.87 -3.53
C LYS A 324 -12.06 -1.93 -4.23
N CYS A 325 -10.84 -2.40 -4.42
CA CYS A 325 -9.87 -1.79 -5.33
C CYS A 325 -8.99 -2.87 -5.94
N ASN A 326 -8.39 -2.60 -7.09
CA ASN A 326 -7.51 -3.55 -7.80
C ASN A 326 -8.14 -4.95 -7.93
N GLU A 327 -9.32 -5.03 -8.51
CA GLU A 327 -9.97 -6.30 -8.85
C GLU A 327 -9.24 -6.99 -10.01
N GLU A 328 -9.26 -8.33 -10.05
CA GLU A 328 -8.70 -9.08 -11.20
C GLU A 328 -9.33 -8.63 -12.51
N GLU A 329 -8.49 -8.45 -13.52
CA GLU A 329 -8.93 -8.11 -14.86
C GLU A 329 -9.30 -9.36 -15.66
N ASP A 330 -10.31 -9.25 -16.54
CA ASP A 330 -10.68 -10.36 -17.45
C ASP A 330 -9.59 -10.64 -18.49
N PHE A 331 -8.80 -9.63 -18.81
CA PHE A 331 -7.62 -9.74 -19.65
C PHE A 331 -6.41 -9.14 -18.93
N ILE A 332 -5.43 -10.00 -18.64
CA ILE A 332 -4.21 -9.63 -17.94
C ILE A 332 -3.14 -9.24 -18.95
N GLU A 333 -2.76 -7.97 -19.00
CA GLU A 333 -1.69 -7.48 -19.87
C GLU A 333 -0.32 -8.04 -19.49
N ASP A 334 0.62 -8.01 -20.46
CA ASP A 334 2.01 -8.36 -20.18
C ASP A 334 2.66 -7.36 -19.24
N ALA A 335 3.41 -7.89 -18.30
CA ALA A 335 4.09 -7.12 -17.28
C ALA A 335 5.34 -6.41 -17.83
N ARG A 336 5.85 -5.49 -17.03
CA ARG A 336 7.17 -4.88 -17.23
C ARG A 336 8.06 -5.18 -16.03
N PHE A 337 9.32 -5.42 -16.28
CA PHE A 337 10.30 -5.56 -15.22
C PHE A 337 10.29 -4.34 -14.28
N ASN A 338 10.50 -4.61 -13.00
CA ASN A 338 10.88 -3.58 -12.03
C ASN A 338 12.41 -3.50 -11.98
N TYR A 339 12.97 -2.30 -11.85
CA TYR A 339 14.42 -2.10 -11.69
C TYR A 339 15.00 -2.88 -10.50
N GLN A 340 14.21 -3.11 -9.45
CA GLN A 340 14.63 -3.88 -8.27
C GLN A 340 14.97 -5.33 -8.63
N MET A 341 14.24 -5.92 -9.58
CA MET A 341 14.51 -7.27 -10.07
C MET A 341 15.81 -7.32 -10.88
N LEU A 342 16.05 -6.32 -11.73
CA LEU A 342 17.30 -6.24 -12.51
C LEU A 342 18.53 -6.03 -11.63
N GLN A 343 18.45 -5.23 -10.57
CA GLN A 343 19.59 -4.94 -9.70
C GLN A 343 20.10 -6.16 -8.94
N THR A 344 19.28 -7.20 -8.76
CA THR A 344 19.70 -8.46 -8.11
C THR A 344 20.41 -9.42 -9.05
N LEU A 345 20.33 -9.22 -10.36
CA LEU A 345 20.98 -10.01 -11.40
C LEU A 345 22.44 -9.54 -11.58
N THR A 346 23.27 -9.69 -10.53
CA THR A 346 24.64 -9.14 -10.50
C THR A 346 25.61 -9.81 -11.47
N SER A 347 25.29 -10.99 -11.99
CA SER A 347 26.10 -11.76 -12.95
C SER A 347 25.54 -11.78 -14.37
N ILE A 348 24.52 -10.95 -14.67
CA ILE A 348 23.94 -10.86 -16.00
C ILE A 348 24.98 -10.39 -17.01
N THR A 349 25.05 -11.08 -18.14
CA THR A 349 25.93 -10.74 -19.25
C THR A 349 25.30 -9.69 -20.17
N ASP A 350 26.13 -9.01 -20.98
CA ASP A 350 25.64 -8.05 -21.96
C ASP A 350 24.68 -8.70 -22.99
N ASP A 351 24.89 -9.96 -23.35
CA ASP A 351 24.04 -10.67 -24.31
C ASP A 351 22.69 -11.03 -23.70
N GLU A 352 22.66 -11.46 -22.45
CA GLU A 352 21.41 -11.69 -21.72
C GLU A 352 20.64 -10.37 -21.54
N LEU A 353 21.31 -9.27 -21.21
CA LEU A 353 20.69 -7.95 -21.09
C LEU A 353 20.11 -7.47 -22.43
N ARG A 354 20.81 -7.70 -23.54
CA ARG A 354 20.31 -7.43 -24.90
C ARG A 354 19.06 -8.26 -25.20
N ALA A 355 19.10 -9.58 -24.86
CA ALA A 355 17.97 -10.47 -25.08
C ALA A 355 16.73 -10.03 -24.29
N ILE A 356 16.87 -9.70 -23.00
CA ILE A 356 15.76 -9.24 -22.17
C ILE A 356 15.20 -7.89 -22.67
N SER A 357 16.05 -6.99 -23.18
CA SER A 357 15.64 -5.67 -23.65
C SER A 357 15.08 -5.66 -25.08
N GLU A 358 15.24 -6.74 -25.85
CA GLU A 358 14.91 -6.75 -27.29
C GLU A 358 13.45 -6.42 -27.57
N ARG A 359 12.51 -6.95 -26.77
CA ARG A 359 11.07 -6.65 -26.93
C ARG A 359 10.79 -5.15 -26.75
N THR A 360 11.38 -4.53 -25.73
CA THR A 360 11.26 -3.07 -25.47
C THR A 360 11.88 -2.27 -26.61
N ASN A 361 13.08 -2.66 -27.07
CA ASN A 361 13.77 -2.00 -28.18
C ASN A 361 12.98 -2.08 -29.48
N ARG A 362 12.34 -3.23 -29.74
CA ARG A 362 11.46 -3.40 -30.91
C ARG A 362 10.26 -2.46 -30.82
N THR A 363 9.56 -2.43 -29.68
CA THR A 363 8.44 -1.51 -29.46
C THR A 363 8.86 -0.06 -29.69
N LEU A 364 10.04 0.36 -29.20
CA LEU A 364 10.55 1.73 -29.39
C LEU A 364 10.90 2.06 -30.85
N ARG A 365 11.39 1.08 -31.62
CA ARG A 365 11.62 1.26 -33.07
C ARG A 365 10.31 1.40 -33.82
N ASP A 366 9.36 0.53 -33.52
CA ASP A 366 8.14 0.35 -34.31
C ASP A 366 7.03 1.36 -33.99
N VAL A 367 7.06 1.97 -32.79
CA VAL A 367 6.02 2.92 -32.32
C VAL A 367 5.78 4.12 -33.25
N SER A 368 6.73 4.46 -34.12
CA SER A 368 6.61 5.59 -35.05
C SER A 368 6.26 5.20 -36.47
N SER A 369 6.26 3.89 -36.80
CA SER A 369 6.13 3.39 -38.18
C SER A 369 5.16 2.22 -38.33
N ASP A 370 4.96 1.41 -37.30
CA ASP A 370 4.07 0.26 -37.35
C ASP A 370 2.69 0.56 -36.74
N ARG A 371 1.65 0.38 -37.56
CA ARG A 371 0.26 0.67 -37.21
C ARG A 371 -0.25 -0.12 -36.00
N GLU A 372 0.07 -1.40 -35.96
CA GLU A 372 -0.38 -2.28 -34.87
C GLU A 372 0.27 -1.89 -33.55
N THR A 373 1.58 -1.58 -33.58
CA THR A 373 2.31 -1.07 -32.42
C THR A 373 1.73 0.28 -31.93
N MET A 374 1.39 1.19 -32.85
CA MET A 374 0.74 2.47 -32.48
C MET A 374 -0.60 2.24 -31.79
N LEU A 375 -1.47 1.39 -32.34
CA LEU A 375 -2.77 1.06 -31.75
C LEU A 375 -2.60 0.40 -30.37
N ARG A 376 -1.65 -0.53 -30.24
CA ARG A 376 -1.33 -1.18 -28.97
C ARG A 376 -0.87 -0.17 -27.93
N ILE A 377 -0.01 0.77 -28.27
CA ILE A 377 0.50 1.80 -27.36
C ILE A 377 -0.61 2.78 -26.92
N PHE A 378 -1.58 3.05 -27.79
CA PHE A 378 -2.78 3.80 -27.41
C PHE A 378 -3.76 2.98 -26.55
N GLY A 379 -3.53 1.70 -26.37
CA GLY A 379 -4.49 0.79 -25.72
C GLY A 379 -5.72 0.48 -26.59
N ALA A 380 -5.69 0.82 -27.87
CA ALA A 380 -6.72 0.48 -28.85
C ALA A 380 -6.53 -0.96 -29.36
N THR A 381 -6.75 -1.93 -28.46
CA THR A 381 -6.64 -3.37 -28.73
C THR A 381 -7.99 -4.06 -28.57
N LYS A 382 -8.20 -5.20 -29.20
CA LYS A 382 -9.41 -6.00 -29.02
C LYS A 382 -9.56 -6.52 -27.59
N THR A 383 -8.46 -6.75 -26.92
CA THR A 383 -8.35 -7.31 -25.57
C THR A 383 -8.60 -6.29 -24.45
N ASN A 384 -8.45 -4.99 -24.71
CA ASN A 384 -8.82 -3.97 -23.74
C ASN A 384 -10.34 -3.94 -23.54
N CYS A 385 -10.83 -4.33 -22.36
CA CYS A 385 -12.25 -4.36 -22.03
C CYS A 385 -12.83 -2.97 -21.70
N HIS A 386 -11.98 -2.03 -21.28
CA HIS A 386 -12.35 -0.68 -20.81
C HIS A 386 -11.93 0.43 -21.78
N LYS A 387 -12.20 0.24 -23.07
CA LYS A 387 -11.83 1.20 -24.11
C LYS A 387 -12.54 2.55 -23.96
N THR A 388 -11.74 3.62 -23.94
CA THR A 388 -12.27 4.99 -24.07
C THR A 388 -12.94 5.21 -25.43
N PRO A 389 -13.80 6.23 -25.58
CA PRO A 389 -14.36 6.59 -26.90
C PRO A 389 -13.29 6.82 -27.97
N PHE A 390 -12.16 7.43 -27.61
CA PHE A 390 -11.03 7.66 -28.52
C PHE A 390 -10.38 6.33 -28.96
N GLN A 391 -10.15 5.39 -28.05
CA GLN A 391 -9.61 4.07 -28.37
C GLN A 391 -10.56 3.25 -29.26
N LYS A 392 -11.87 3.38 -29.03
CA LYS A 392 -12.88 2.77 -29.92
C LYS A 392 -12.83 3.39 -31.32
N ALA A 393 -12.73 4.71 -31.43
CA ALA A 393 -12.60 5.41 -32.70
C ALA A 393 -11.34 4.97 -33.46
N LEU A 394 -10.20 4.83 -32.80
CA LEU A 394 -8.95 4.34 -33.40
C LEU A 394 -9.08 2.92 -33.95
N LEU A 395 -9.85 2.04 -33.30
CA LEU A 395 -10.11 0.69 -33.82
C LEU A 395 -11.03 0.70 -35.03
N MET A 396 -12.01 1.60 -35.07
CA MET A 396 -12.96 1.70 -36.19
C MET A 396 -12.34 2.40 -37.40
N TYR A 397 -11.53 3.43 -37.16
CA TYR A 397 -10.89 4.22 -38.22
C TYR A 397 -9.43 4.57 -37.87
N PRO A 398 -8.51 3.62 -38.07
CA PRO A 398 -7.10 3.77 -37.69
C PRO A 398 -6.36 4.92 -38.39
N GLU A 399 -6.89 5.48 -39.48
CA GLU A 399 -6.35 6.65 -40.17
C GLU A 399 -6.27 7.90 -39.26
N ILE A 400 -7.03 7.95 -38.15
CA ILE A 400 -6.90 8.96 -37.08
C ILE A 400 -5.46 9.02 -36.53
N LEU A 401 -4.68 7.95 -36.61
CA LEU A 401 -3.26 7.98 -36.24
C LEU A 401 -2.44 9.03 -37.01
N GLN A 402 -2.92 9.51 -38.16
CA GLN A 402 -2.26 10.54 -38.92
C GLN A 402 -2.58 11.97 -38.44
N ASP A 403 -3.61 12.11 -37.58
CA ASP A 403 -3.99 13.40 -37.00
C ASP A 403 -2.84 14.00 -36.16
N PRO A 404 -2.63 15.33 -36.22
CA PRO A 404 -1.58 16.00 -35.46
C PRO A 404 -1.63 15.69 -33.95
N TYR A 405 -2.81 15.63 -33.33
CA TYR A 405 -2.98 15.27 -31.94
C TYR A 405 -2.47 13.85 -31.64
N CYS A 406 -2.82 12.89 -32.49
CA CYS A 406 -2.34 11.52 -32.33
C CYS A 406 -0.82 11.41 -32.47
N ARG A 407 -0.24 12.14 -33.43
CA ARG A 407 1.23 12.16 -33.63
C ARG A 407 1.97 12.79 -32.46
N GLU A 408 1.43 13.85 -31.88
CA GLU A 408 2.00 14.49 -30.69
C GLU A 408 1.89 13.55 -29.48
N THR A 409 0.72 12.98 -29.25
CA THR A 409 0.48 12.00 -28.16
C THR A 409 1.40 10.80 -28.30
N LEU A 410 1.57 10.23 -29.50
CA LEU A 410 2.51 9.12 -29.74
C LEU A 410 3.95 9.50 -29.42
N ARG A 411 4.37 10.74 -29.74
CA ARG A 411 5.70 11.24 -29.41
C ARG A 411 5.91 11.28 -27.89
N ASP A 412 4.92 11.76 -27.15
CA ASP A 412 4.99 11.84 -25.69
C ASP A 412 4.98 10.44 -25.06
N LEU A 413 4.16 9.51 -25.57
CA LEU A 413 4.15 8.13 -25.15
C LEU A 413 5.50 7.45 -25.45
N LYS A 414 6.08 7.66 -26.63
CA LYS A 414 7.42 7.17 -26.98
C LYS A 414 8.48 7.68 -26.00
N ASN A 415 8.49 8.98 -25.73
CA ASN A 415 9.40 9.59 -24.75
C ASN A 415 9.25 8.98 -23.36
N SER A 416 8.02 8.66 -22.95
CA SER A 416 7.73 7.97 -21.69
C SER A 416 8.25 6.54 -21.70
N LEU A 417 8.03 5.79 -22.78
CA LEU A 417 8.55 4.43 -22.95
C LEU A 417 10.09 4.38 -22.93
N GLU A 418 10.75 5.36 -23.57
CA GLU A 418 12.21 5.47 -23.50
C GLU A 418 12.71 5.71 -22.06
N LYS A 419 12.02 6.58 -21.32
CA LYS A 419 12.34 6.80 -19.89
C LYS A 419 12.15 5.54 -19.07
N TYR A 420 11.08 4.78 -19.33
CA TYR A 420 10.84 3.49 -18.68
C TYR A 420 11.93 2.48 -19.00
N GLY A 421 12.31 2.33 -20.27
CA GLY A 421 13.38 1.44 -20.69
C GLY A 421 14.71 1.79 -20.03
N LYS A 422 15.09 3.09 -20.01
CA LYS A 422 16.29 3.60 -19.31
C LYS A 422 16.25 3.38 -17.79
N ALA A 423 15.07 3.28 -17.20
CA ALA A 423 14.86 2.97 -15.78
C ALA A 423 14.76 1.45 -15.51
N GLY A 424 15.06 0.59 -16.49
CA GLY A 424 15.00 -0.86 -16.34
C GLY A 424 13.58 -1.45 -16.35
N ARG A 425 12.57 -0.69 -16.75
CA ARG A 425 11.19 -1.19 -16.91
C ARG A 425 10.99 -1.78 -18.30
N LEU A 426 11.53 -2.97 -18.49
CA LEU A 426 11.51 -3.67 -19.77
C LEU A 426 10.24 -4.50 -19.94
N GLU A 427 9.71 -4.56 -21.16
CA GLU A 427 8.59 -5.45 -21.51
C GLU A 427 9.04 -6.91 -21.47
N ILE A 428 8.28 -7.76 -20.78
CA ILE A 428 8.58 -9.18 -20.59
C ILE A 428 7.38 -10.05 -20.96
N ASP A 429 7.64 -11.35 -21.21
CA ASP A 429 6.60 -12.37 -21.28
C ASP A 429 6.27 -12.84 -19.85
N GLY A 430 5.47 -12.05 -19.16
CA GLY A 430 5.07 -12.28 -17.79
C GLY A 430 3.80 -11.52 -17.46
N LYS A 431 3.22 -11.79 -16.30
CA LYS A 431 1.97 -11.19 -15.83
C LYS A 431 2.12 -10.70 -14.38
N TYR A 432 1.45 -9.60 -14.04
CA TYR A 432 1.20 -9.24 -12.64
C TYR A 432 -0.06 -9.96 -12.17
N LEU A 433 0.09 -10.80 -11.16
CA LEU A 433 -1.00 -11.60 -10.60
C LEU A 433 -1.07 -11.41 -9.10
N PHE A 434 -2.23 -11.68 -8.50
CA PHE A 434 -2.33 -11.79 -7.05
C PHE A 434 -1.60 -13.04 -6.59
N LEU A 435 -0.76 -12.87 -5.57
CA LEU A 435 -0.09 -13.96 -4.87
C LEU A 435 -1.04 -14.48 -3.80
N ILE A 436 -1.35 -15.76 -3.84
CA ILE A 436 -2.32 -16.41 -2.98
C ILE A 436 -1.67 -17.67 -2.39
N PRO A 437 -1.75 -17.91 -1.08
CA PRO A 437 -1.31 -19.18 -0.51
C PRO A 437 -2.22 -20.33 -0.95
N ASP A 438 -1.83 -21.57 -0.69
CA ASP A 438 -2.71 -22.71 -0.80
C ASP A 438 -3.87 -22.59 0.19
N LEU A 439 -5.02 -22.09 -0.28
CA LEU A 439 -6.19 -21.83 0.56
C LEU A 439 -6.90 -23.12 1.00
N TYR A 440 -6.63 -24.23 0.33
CA TYR A 440 -7.11 -25.53 0.80
C TYR A 440 -6.36 -25.95 2.07
N ALA A 441 -5.05 -25.77 2.08
CA ALA A 441 -4.23 -25.97 3.29
C ALA A 441 -4.66 -25.05 4.44
N ALA A 442 -5.01 -23.79 4.14
CA ALA A 442 -5.54 -22.87 5.15
C ALA A 442 -6.87 -23.36 5.72
N CYS A 443 -7.76 -23.96 4.91
CA CYS A 443 -9.00 -24.56 5.41
C CYS A 443 -8.75 -25.79 6.28
N GLU A 444 -7.76 -26.64 5.94
CA GLU A 444 -7.35 -27.77 6.78
C GLU A 444 -6.86 -27.29 8.15
N TYR A 445 -6.03 -26.25 8.18
CA TYR A 445 -5.54 -25.65 9.40
C TYR A 445 -6.67 -25.04 10.25
N TRP A 446 -7.48 -24.16 9.65
CA TRP A 446 -8.50 -23.43 10.39
C TRP A 446 -9.70 -24.29 10.82
N PHE A 447 -10.16 -25.22 9.97
CA PHE A 447 -11.42 -25.94 10.19
C PHE A 447 -11.26 -27.38 10.67
N ASN A 448 -10.10 -27.99 10.45
CA ASN A 448 -9.81 -29.33 10.92
C ASN A 448 -8.79 -29.35 12.08
N GLY A 449 -8.20 -28.19 12.43
CA GLY A 449 -7.19 -28.08 13.48
C GLY A 449 -5.89 -28.83 13.16
N VAL A 450 -5.56 -28.99 11.88
CA VAL A 450 -4.37 -29.73 11.43
C VAL A 450 -3.18 -28.80 11.36
N GLU A 451 -2.26 -28.90 12.32
CA GLU A 451 -1.03 -28.06 12.33
C GLU A 451 -0.14 -28.27 11.08
N SER A 452 -0.12 -29.49 10.54
CA SER A 452 0.62 -29.84 9.32
C SER A 452 -0.36 -30.13 8.19
N SER A 453 -0.91 -29.08 7.59
CA SER A 453 -1.83 -29.19 6.46
C SER A 453 -1.15 -29.81 5.23
N GLU A 454 -1.85 -30.68 4.51
CA GLU A 454 -1.33 -31.28 3.27
C GLU A 454 -1.45 -30.33 2.09
N GLY A 455 -2.57 -29.62 1.97
CA GLY A 455 -2.87 -28.73 0.88
C GLY A 455 -3.00 -29.45 -0.48
N LEU A 456 -3.01 -28.68 -1.56
CA LEU A 456 -3.13 -29.19 -2.93
C LEU A 456 -1.85 -29.06 -3.75
N LEU A 457 -0.88 -28.29 -3.28
CA LEU A 457 0.37 -28.00 -3.97
C LEU A 457 1.57 -28.57 -3.21
N LYS A 458 2.42 -29.29 -3.95
CA LYS A 458 3.66 -29.85 -3.39
C LYS A 458 4.80 -28.85 -3.43
N ASN A 459 5.90 -29.17 -2.74
CA ASN A 459 7.13 -28.40 -2.85
C ASN A 459 7.58 -28.27 -4.32
N GLY A 460 7.86 -27.04 -4.75
CA GLY A 460 8.26 -26.74 -6.14
C GLY A 460 7.10 -26.56 -7.12
N GLU A 461 5.85 -26.65 -6.67
CA GLU A 461 4.66 -26.49 -7.49
C GLU A 461 3.94 -25.16 -7.20
N VAL A 462 3.34 -24.62 -8.26
CA VAL A 462 2.38 -23.49 -8.21
C VAL A 462 1.18 -23.81 -9.07
N TYR A 463 0.05 -23.18 -8.80
CA TYR A 463 -1.10 -23.24 -9.68
C TYR A 463 -1.41 -21.85 -10.24
N CYS A 464 -1.48 -21.75 -11.55
CA CYS A 464 -1.89 -20.54 -12.26
C CYS A 464 -2.64 -20.91 -13.53
N SER A 465 -3.93 -20.60 -13.59
CA SER A 465 -4.79 -20.91 -14.74
C SER A 465 -4.46 -20.11 -16.00
N VAL A 466 -3.69 -19.02 -15.88
CA VAL A 466 -3.28 -18.16 -17.00
C VAL A 466 -2.23 -18.82 -17.89
N TYR A 467 -1.45 -19.74 -17.33
CA TYR A 467 -0.37 -20.43 -18.02
C TYR A 467 -0.67 -21.93 -18.22
N LYS A 468 -0.05 -22.50 -19.24
CA LYS A 468 -0.22 -23.93 -19.56
C LYS A 468 0.32 -24.82 -18.43
N ASN A 469 -0.31 -25.99 -18.27
CA ASN A 469 0.16 -27.04 -17.37
C ASN A 469 1.61 -27.44 -17.70
N ARG A 470 2.39 -27.76 -16.67
CA ARG A 470 3.81 -28.13 -16.73
C ARG A 470 4.75 -27.07 -17.31
N LYS A 471 4.31 -25.82 -17.51
CA LYS A 471 5.19 -24.71 -17.82
C LYS A 471 5.98 -24.32 -16.57
N GLU A 472 7.28 -24.12 -16.71
CA GLU A 472 8.09 -23.50 -15.68
C GLU A 472 7.80 -21.99 -15.65
N LEU A 473 7.53 -21.47 -14.46
CA LEU A 473 7.26 -20.06 -14.21
C LEU A 473 8.32 -19.51 -13.27
N ASP A 474 8.97 -18.42 -13.67
CA ASP A 474 9.81 -17.64 -12.78
C ASP A 474 8.93 -16.67 -12.00
N CYS A 475 8.75 -16.96 -10.71
CA CYS A 475 7.86 -16.24 -9.82
C CYS A 475 8.68 -15.17 -9.05
N LEU A 476 8.29 -13.91 -9.21
CA LEU A 476 8.96 -12.76 -8.59
C LEU A 476 7.95 -11.92 -7.82
N ARG A 477 8.33 -11.43 -6.65
CA ARG A 477 7.52 -10.54 -5.82
C ARG A 477 8.06 -9.12 -5.82
N SER A 478 7.17 -8.14 -5.79
CA SER A 478 7.51 -6.74 -5.54
C SER A 478 6.95 -6.30 -4.17
N PRO A 479 7.71 -5.63 -3.30
CA PRO A 479 9.09 -5.15 -3.49
C PRO A 479 10.11 -6.29 -3.47
N HIS A 480 11.08 -6.26 -4.39
CA HIS A 480 12.16 -7.23 -4.51
C HIS A 480 13.42 -6.66 -3.84
N LEU A 481 13.80 -7.20 -2.70
CA LEU A 481 14.91 -6.69 -1.89
C LEU A 481 16.19 -7.50 -2.08
N TYR A 482 16.09 -8.83 -2.25
CA TYR A 482 17.24 -9.71 -2.37
C TYR A 482 16.96 -10.88 -3.33
N ARG A 483 16.42 -11.99 -2.85
CA ARG A 483 16.21 -13.23 -3.61
C ARG A 483 14.72 -13.66 -3.63
N GLU A 484 13.82 -12.69 -3.68
CA GLU A 484 12.38 -12.96 -3.72
C GLU A 484 11.96 -13.37 -5.15
N HIS A 485 12.60 -14.41 -5.68
CA HIS A 485 12.17 -15.07 -6.90
C HIS A 485 12.53 -16.55 -6.91
N CYS A 486 11.73 -17.34 -7.60
CA CYS A 486 11.94 -18.78 -7.73
C CYS A 486 11.27 -19.34 -8.99
N VAL A 487 11.91 -20.32 -9.62
CA VAL A 487 11.33 -21.08 -10.73
C VAL A 487 10.50 -22.23 -10.18
N ARG A 488 9.24 -22.34 -10.61
CA ARG A 488 8.27 -23.35 -10.15
C ARG A 488 7.50 -23.95 -11.29
N THR A 489 7.12 -25.23 -11.12
CA THR A 489 6.32 -25.94 -12.11
C THR A 489 4.84 -25.62 -11.91
N ASN A 490 4.18 -25.14 -12.97
CA ASN A 490 2.74 -24.89 -12.95
C ASN A 490 1.96 -26.21 -13.08
N VAL A 491 1.06 -26.48 -12.13
CA VAL A 491 0.22 -27.72 -12.11
C VAL A 491 -1.24 -27.41 -12.47
N ALA A 492 -1.46 -26.64 -13.52
CA ALA A 492 -2.78 -26.23 -14.01
C ALA A 492 -3.42 -27.29 -14.93
N ASP A 493 -3.45 -28.56 -14.51
CA ASP A 493 -4.14 -29.63 -15.23
C ASP A 493 -5.64 -29.57 -14.95
N GLU A 494 -6.46 -29.81 -15.98
CA GLU A 494 -7.92 -29.74 -15.92
C GLU A 494 -8.54 -30.80 -15.00
N HIS A 495 -7.83 -31.89 -14.72
CA HIS A 495 -8.30 -33.03 -13.94
C HIS A 495 -7.79 -33.03 -12.48
N THR A 496 -7.07 -31.99 -12.05
CA THR A 496 -6.54 -31.90 -10.68
C THR A 496 -7.55 -31.38 -9.68
N GLU A 497 -7.40 -31.76 -8.41
CA GLU A 497 -8.14 -31.16 -7.30
C GLU A 497 -7.87 -29.65 -7.21
N ALA A 498 -6.65 -29.20 -7.54
CA ALA A 498 -6.32 -27.78 -7.58
C ALA A 498 -7.26 -26.98 -8.49
N LYS A 499 -7.58 -27.48 -9.69
CA LYS A 499 -8.54 -26.84 -10.60
C LYS A 499 -9.96 -26.75 -10.05
N ARG A 500 -10.34 -27.72 -9.21
CA ARG A 500 -11.67 -27.77 -8.58
C ARG A 500 -11.84 -26.72 -7.49
N TRP A 501 -10.74 -26.32 -6.86
CA TRP A 501 -10.73 -25.44 -5.69
C TRP A 501 -10.19 -24.03 -5.97
N PHE A 502 -9.19 -23.89 -6.84
CA PHE A 502 -8.60 -22.61 -7.20
C PHE A 502 -9.31 -22.01 -8.41
N LEU A 503 -10.27 -21.14 -8.15
CA LEU A 503 -11.27 -20.70 -9.14
C LEU A 503 -10.88 -19.46 -9.95
N THR A 504 -9.78 -18.79 -9.60
CA THR A 504 -9.42 -17.48 -10.12
C THR A 504 -8.07 -17.48 -10.86
N SER A 505 -7.68 -16.32 -11.39
CA SER A 505 -6.46 -16.16 -12.21
C SER A 505 -5.21 -15.83 -11.39
N GLY A 506 -5.28 -15.80 -10.06
CA GLY A 506 -4.12 -15.60 -9.19
C GLY A 506 -3.08 -16.72 -9.33
N ILE A 507 -1.90 -16.48 -8.78
CA ILE A 507 -0.88 -17.51 -8.61
C ILE A 507 -0.95 -18.08 -7.20
N TYR A 508 -1.27 -19.35 -7.09
CA TYR A 508 -1.36 -20.07 -5.81
C TYR A 508 -0.03 -20.76 -5.53
N THR A 509 0.47 -20.62 -4.31
CA THR A 509 1.79 -21.12 -3.89
C THR A 509 1.68 -22.17 -2.80
N SER A 510 2.57 -23.16 -2.86
CA SER A 510 2.61 -24.25 -1.87
C SER A 510 3.09 -23.76 -0.51
N THR A 511 2.43 -24.24 0.55
CA THR A 511 2.83 -24.03 1.95
C THR A 511 4.02 -24.91 2.37
N HIS A 512 4.37 -25.91 1.54
CA HIS A 512 5.55 -26.79 1.76
C HIS A 512 6.83 -26.27 1.11
N ASP A 513 6.71 -25.26 0.25
CA ASP A 513 7.84 -24.73 -0.50
C ASP A 513 8.55 -23.64 0.29
N HIS A 514 9.74 -23.94 0.80
CA HIS A 514 10.52 -23.00 1.59
C HIS A 514 10.92 -21.72 0.84
N ILE A 515 11.10 -21.79 -0.48
CA ILE A 515 11.46 -20.61 -1.28
C ILE A 515 10.22 -19.79 -1.59
N SER A 516 9.09 -20.43 -1.89
CA SER A 516 7.82 -19.71 -2.06
C SER A 516 7.41 -18.95 -0.80
N LYS A 517 7.78 -19.43 0.39
CA LYS A 517 7.58 -18.72 1.67
C LYS A 517 8.30 -17.37 1.73
N VAL A 518 9.38 -17.18 0.99
CA VAL A 518 10.06 -15.89 0.86
C VAL A 518 9.24 -14.92 0.00
N LEU A 519 8.38 -15.44 -0.87
CA LEU A 519 7.48 -14.62 -1.71
C LEU A 519 6.25 -14.16 -0.93
N GLN A 520 5.81 -14.92 0.05
CA GLN A 520 4.68 -14.61 0.92
C GLN A 520 5.10 -13.68 2.07
#